data_d27370f11ec3cf6aed59821a71aca114
#
_entry.id   d27370f11ec3cf6aed59821a71aca114
#
_cell.length_a   1.000
_cell.length_b   1.000
_cell.length_c   1.000
_cell.angle_alpha   90.00
_cell.angle_beta   90.00
_cell.angle_gamma   90.00
#
_symmetry.space_group_name_H-M   'P 1'
#
loop_
_entity.id
_entity.type
_entity.pdbx_description
1 polymer ?
#
loop_
_entity_poly.entity_id
_entity_poly.type
_entity_poly.pdbx_seq_one_letter_code
_entity_poly.pdbx_strand_id
1 'polypeptide(L)'
;MDAELLRVSGLLRRFGDHEVLHGVSFEVRPGQAVAVVGPNGSGKSTLLQCVLGSQRPDGGTITLHGVPLRESDPVVRAEIAGVDDSIDFFPDLCVEEHLGLLAAAHDVPDADAVVQALMAEVGLTEQRKQLPGTLSSGQRRRLALASGFVRPRSLLVLDEPEQRLDGQGVDWLIGRLLDEKACGGAVLFASHHPGLIDAVADARCEPGADAG
;
A
#
# COMPACT_ATOMS: atom_id res chain seq x y z
N MET A 1 -17.18 4.13 20.04
CA MET A 1 -15.78 3.67 20.11
C MET A 1 -15.44 3.22 18.70
N ASP A 2 -14.66 4.01 17.98
CA ASP A 2 -14.26 3.65 16.62
C ASP A 2 -13.35 2.43 16.71
N ALA A 3 -13.84 1.31 16.21
CA ALA A 3 -13.10 0.06 16.22
C ALA A 3 -11.82 0.22 15.40
N GLU A 4 -10.70 -0.25 15.93
CA GLU A 4 -9.45 -0.31 15.18
C GLU A 4 -9.61 -1.19 13.94
N LEU A 5 -9.02 -0.78 12.82
CA LEU A 5 -8.96 -1.61 11.61
C LEU A 5 -7.74 -2.52 11.67
N LEU A 6 -6.56 -1.94 11.83
CA LEU A 6 -5.29 -2.67 11.95
C LEU A 6 -4.67 -2.37 13.31
N ARG A 7 -4.22 -3.41 14.02
CA ARG A 7 -3.37 -3.30 15.19
C ARG A 7 -2.10 -4.09 15.01
N VAL A 8 -0.97 -3.46 15.25
CA VAL A 8 0.36 -4.07 15.34
C VAL A 8 0.81 -3.97 16.79
N SER A 9 1.23 -5.08 17.39
CA SER A 9 1.60 -5.13 18.81
C SER A 9 2.90 -5.89 19.01
N GLY A 10 3.94 -5.20 19.49
CA GLY A 10 5.23 -5.76 19.85
C GLY A 10 5.94 -6.49 18.69
N LEU A 11 5.82 -5.98 17.46
CA LEU A 11 6.29 -6.67 16.26
C LEU A 11 7.82 -6.75 16.23
N LEU A 12 8.34 -7.96 16.14
CA LEU A 12 9.77 -8.26 16.05
C LEU A 12 10.09 -8.93 14.72
N ARG A 13 11.20 -8.51 14.09
CA ARG A 13 11.71 -9.18 12.89
C ARG A 13 13.24 -9.15 12.86
N ARG A 14 13.84 -10.31 12.55
CA ARG A 14 15.29 -10.53 12.46
C ARG A 14 15.66 -11.14 11.12
N PHE A 15 16.85 -10.81 10.64
CA PHE A 15 17.51 -11.47 9.52
C PHE A 15 18.88 -11.96 9.98
N GLY A 16 19.00 -13.25 10.26
CA GLY A 16 20.15 -13.81 10.96
C GLY A 16 20.27 -13.19 12.36
N ASP A 17 21.43 -12.64 12.68
CA ASP A 17 21.68 -11.98 13.97
C ASP A 17 21.25 -10.51 14.01
N HIS A 18 20.77 -9.94 12.88
CA HIS A 18 20.37 -8.55 12.80
C HIS A 18 18.88 -8.39 13.05
N GLU A 19 18.54 -7.73 14.14
CA GLU A 19 17.15 -7.35 14.45
C GLU A 19 16.81 -6.06 13.69
N VAL A 20 15.70 -6.07 12.95
CA VAL A 20 15.26 -4.95 12.10
C VAL A 20 14.03 -4.27 12.68
N LEU A 21 13.12 -5.04 13.30
CA LEU A 21 11.97 -4.51 14.02
C LEU A 21 12.10 -4.87 15.51
N HIS A 22 12.02 -3.86 16.38
CA HIS A 22 12.33 -3.95 17.81
C HIS A 22 11.10 -3.76 18.69
N GLY A 23 10.02 -4.51 18.47
CA GLY A 23 8.81 -4.41 19.30
C GLY A 23 7.85 -3.31 18.85
N VAL A 24 7.75 -3.08 17.54
CA VAL A 24 6.92 -2.01 16.94
C VAL A 24 5.45 -2.20 17.29
N SER A 25 4.79 -1.13 17.73
CA SER A 25 3.38 -1.14 18.10
C SER A 25 2.68 0.13 17.62
N PHE A 26 1.57 -0.03 16.91
CA PHE A 26 0.70 1.07 16.46
C PHE A 26 -0.67 0.55 16.03
N GLU A 27 -1.59 1.47 15.79
CA GLU A 27 -2.95 1.19 15.31
C GLU A 27 -3.25 2.05 14.09
N VAL A 28 -4.09 1.53 13.20
CA VAL A 28 -4.70 2.30 12.09
C VAL A 28 -6.21 2.14 12.17
N ARG A 29 -6.93 3.25 12.11
CA ARG A 29 -8.40 3.27 12.15
C ARG A 29 -8.98 3.54 10.78
N PRO A 30 -10.26 3.17 10.52
CA PRO A 30 -10.96 3.60 9.32
C PRO A 30 -10.88 5.13 9.12
N GLY A 31 -10.61 5.57 7.89
CA GLY A 31 -10.44 6.97 7.56
C GLY A 31 -9.11 7.60 8.04
N GLN A 32 -8.19 6.82 8.57
CA GLN A 32 -6.90 7.27 9.09
C GLN A 32 -5.75 6.89 8.17
N ALA A 33 -4.74 7.76 8.07
CA ALA A 33 -3.46 7.45 7.46
C ALA A 33 -2.33 7.47 8.49
N VAL A 34 -1.52 6.40 8.52
CA VAL A 34 -0.32 6.31 9.33
C VAL A 34 0.91 6.28 8.43
N ALA A 35 1.82 7.24 8.62
CA ALA A 35 3.09 7.28 7.92
C ALA A 35 4.15 6.50 8.70
N VAL A 36 4.80 5.54 8.03
CA VAL A 36 5.99 4.87 8.53
C VAL A 36 7.21 5.69 8.11
N VAL A 37 7.86 6.30 9.08
CA VAL A 37 8.98 7.23 8.85
C VAL A 37 10.27 6.69 9.45
N GLY A 38 11.41 7.21 9.01
CA GLY A 38 12.73 6.81 9.52
C GLY A 38 13.77 6.74 8.40
N PRO A 39 15.06 6.63 8.72
CA PRO A 39 16.13 6.55 7.75
C PRO A 39 16.05 5.29 6.87
N ASN A 40 16.85 5.25 5.79
CA ASN A 40 16.97 4.04 4.98
C ASN A 40 17.55 2.91 5.83
N GLY A 41 16.99 1.71 5.70
CA GLY A 41 17.37 0.54 6.49
C GLY A 41 16.75 0.46 7.89
N SER A 42 15.87 1.41 8.29
CA SER A 42 15.20 1.37 9.61
C SER A 42 14.07 0.32 9.71
N GLY A 43 13.83 -0.49 8.69
CA GLY A 43 12.82 -1.53 8.72
C GLY A 43 11.44 -1.13 8.18
N LYS A 44 11.27 0.05 7.55
CA LYS A 44 9.97 0.50 7.00
C LYS A 44 9.35 -0.53 6.06
N SER A 45 10.06 -0.91 5.00
CA SER A 45 9.58 -1.92 4.03
C SER A 45 9.33 -3.28 4.70
N THR A 46 10.19 -3.68 5.65
CA THR A 46 10.00 -4.91 6.42
C THR A 46 8.71 -4.89 7.23
N LEU A 47 8.40 -3.75 7.87
CA LEU A 47 7.15 -3.56 8.59
C LEU A 47 5.94 -3.69 7.65
N LEU A 48 5.97 -2.99 6.50
CA LEU A 48 4.89 -3.06 5.52
C LEU A 48 4.72 -4.49 4.96
N GLN A 49 5.82 -5.19 4.68
CA GLN A 49 5.80 -6.59 4.23
C GLN A 49 5.21 -7.55 5.28
N CYS A 50 5.46 -7.30 6.57
CA CYS A 50 4.80 -8.06 7.64
C CYS A 50 3.28 -7.81 7.66
N VAL A 51 2.84 -6.55 7.46
CA VAL A 51 1.40 -6.22 7.37
C VAL A 51 0.77 -6.81 6.12
N LEU A 52 1.47 -6.85 4.98
CA LEU A 52 1.02 -7.50 3.74
C LEU A 52 1.01 -9.04 3.83
N GLY A 53 1.62 -9.62 4.87
CA GLY A 53 1.76 -11.06 5.03
C GLY A 53 2.83 -11.70 4.16
N SER A 54 3.60 -10.93 3.39
CA SER A 54 4.72 -11.43 2.57
C SER A 54 5.98 -11.75 3.38
N GLN A 55 6.05 -11.23 4.62
CA GLN A 55 7.10 -11.52 5.59
C GLN A 55 6.47 -11.96 6.92
N ARG A 56 6.93 -13.10 7.46
CA ARG A 56 6.46 -13.57 8.76
C ARG A 56 7.26 -12.89 9.87
N PRO A 57 6.62 -12.24 10.86
CA PRO A 57 7.31 -11.71 12.04
C PRO A 57 7.88 -12.84 12.91
N ASP A 58 8.96 -12.56 13.64
CA ASP A 58 9.57 -13.48 14.61
C ASP A 58 8.89 -13.40 15.99
N GLY A 59 8.19 -12.27 16.26
CA GLY A 59 7.42 -12.07 17.48
C GLY A 59 6.40 -10.94 17.32
N GLY A 60 5.53 -10.81 18.31
CA GLY A 60 4.42 -9.87 18.28
C GLY A 60 3.21 -10.39 17.50
N THR A 61 2.22 -9.53 17.30
CA THR A 61 0.97 -9.87 16.61
C THR A 61 0.50 -8.73 15.70
N ILE A 62 -0.13 -9.11 14.60
CA ILE A 62 -0.84 -8.20 13.71
C ILE A 62 -2.28 -8.69 13.63
N THR A 63 -3.25 -7.81 13.86
CA THR A 63 -4.68 -8.12 13.72
C THR A 63 -5.35 -7.15 12.76
N LEU A 64 -6.27 -7.66 11.95
CA LEU A 64 -7.18 -6.89 11.10
C LEU A 64 -8.60 -7.11 11.63
N HIS A 65 -9.35 -6.05 11.94
CA HIS A 65 -10.66 -6.14 12.61
C HIS A 65 -10.64 -7.04 13.88
N GLY A 66 -9.54 -7.02 14.64
CA GLY A 66 -9.35 -7.86 15.81
C GLY A 66 -9.03 -9.33 15.54
N VAL A 67 -8.99 -9.76 14.27
CA VAL A 67 -8.64 -11.13 13.87
C VAL A 67 -7.15 -11.21 13.54
N PRO A 68 -6.39 -12.19 14.08
CA PRO A 68 -4.98 -12.35 13.76
C PRO A 68 -4.74 -12.54 12.26
N LEU A 69 -3.85 -11.72 11.72
CA LEU A 69 -3.48 -11.72 10.32
C LEU A 69 -2.64 -12.96 10.00
N ARG A 70 -3.13 -13.80 9.10
CA ARG A 70 -2.42 -14.99 8.63
C ARG A 70 -2.22 -14.89 7.13
N GLU A 71 -1.01 -15.16 6.66
CA GLU A 71 -0.59 -15.10 5.26
C GLU A 71 -1.53 -15.83 4.28
N SER A 72 -2.14 -16.92 4.71
CA SER A 72 -3.03 -17.75 3.90
C SER A 72 -4.51 -17.34 3.98
N ASP A 73 -4.87 -16.32 4.77
CA ASP A 73 -6.27 -15.97 4.98
C ASP A 73 -6.83 -15.22 3.75
N PRO A 74 -7.86 -15.77 3.05
CA PRO A 74 -8.47 -15.11 1.91
C PRO A 74 -9.09 -13.75 2.25
N VAL A 75 -9.62 -13.59 3.47
CA VAL A 75 -10.21 -12.32 3.94
C VAL A 75 -9.16 -11.23 3.99
N VAL A 76 -7.98 -11.54 4.53
CA VAL A 76 -6.86 -10.61 4.59
C VAL A 76 -6.48 -10.15 3.18
N ARG A 77 -6.36 -11.09 2.23
CA ARG A 77 -6.02 -10.77 0.84
C ARG A 77 -7.11 -9.95 0.14
N ALA A 78 -8.37 -10.12 0.52
CA ALA A 78 -9.48 -9.34 -0.04
C ALA A 78 -9.50 -7.90 0.50
N GLU A 79 -9.08 -7.68 1.75
CA GLU A 79 -9.22 -6.39 2.43
C GLU A 79 -7.95 -5.52 2.43
N ILE A 80 -6.77 -6.10 2.18
CA ILE A 80 -5.51 -5.35 2.13
C ILE A 80 -5.01 -5.25 0.69
N ALA A 81 -4.87 -4.03 0.18
CA ALA A 81 -4.17 -3.78 -1.09
C ALA A 81 -2.76 -3.26 -0.82
N GLY A 82 -1.75 -3.89 -1.42
CA GLY A 82 -0.35 -3.47 -1.29
C GLY A 82 0.23 -2.95 -2.60
N VAL A 83 1.05 -1.90 -2.51
CA VAL A 83 1.89 -1.40 -3.61
C VAL A 83 3.29 -1.18 -3.07
N ASP A 84 4.21 -2.04 -3.43
CA ASP A 84 5.63 -1.92 -3.13
C ASP A 84 6.46 -1.94 -4.42
N ASP A 85 7.79 -1.86 -4.29
CA ASP A 85 8.71 -1.90 -5.45
C ASP A 85 8.81 -3.29 -6.09
N SER A 86 8.29 -4.35 -5.44
CA SER A 86 8.33 -5.74 -5.91
C SER A 86 7.11 -6.13 -6.74
N ILE A 87 6.20 -5.20 -7.04
CA ILE A 87 5.03 -5.50 -7.89
C ILE A 87 5.50 -6.01 -9.24
N ASP A 88 5.24 -7.29 -9.49
CA ASP A 88 5.40 -7.91 -10.80
C ASP A 88 4.11 -7.75 -11.62
N PHE A 89 4.28 -7.21 -12.80
CA PHE A 89 3.19 -7.15 -13.77
C PHE A 89 3.18 -8.42 -14.62
N PHE A 90 2.00 -8.83 -15.05
CA PHE A 90 1.88 -9.89 -16.05
C PHE A 90 2.53 -9.43 -17.35
N PRO A 91 3.62 -10.06 -17.79
CA PRO A 91 4.43 -9.54 -18.91
C PRO A 91 3.71 -9.57 -20.25
N ASP A 92 2.73 -10.46 -20.41
CA ASP A 92 1.98 -10.70 -21.65
C ASP A 92 0.64 -9.96 -21.68
N LEU A 93 0.26 -9.27 -20.61
CA LEU A 93 -0.97 -8.47 -20.56
C LEU A 93 -0.63 -6.98 -20.75
N CYS A 94 -1.40 -6.29 -21.59
CA CYS A 94 -1.29 -4.85 -21.69
C CYS A 94 -1.86 -4.16 -20.43
N VAL A 95 -1.63 -2.85 -20.30
CA VAL A 95 -2.07 -2.05 -19.13
C VAL A 95 -3.56 -2.27 -18.81
N GLU A 96 -4.42 -2.18 -19.83
CA GLU A 96 -5.87 -2.35 -19.69
C GLU A 96 -6.24 -3.77 -19.25
N GLU A 97 -5.62 -4.79 -19.87
CA GLU A 97 -5.86 -6.19 -19.53
C GLU A 97 -5.36 -6.55 -18.12
N HIS A 98 -4.20 -6.00 -17.72
CA HIS A 98 -3.66 -6.19 -16.38
C HIS A 98 -4.62 -5.65 -15.30
N LEU A 99 -5.09 -4.40 -15.47
CA LEU A 99 -6.05 -3.81 -14.52
C LEU A 99 -7.40 -4.52 -14.58
N GLY A 100 -7.87 -4.92 -15.77
CA GLY A 100 -9.11 -5.68 -15.94
C GLY A 100 -9.07 -7.04 -15.26
N LEU A 101 -7.92 -7.74 -15.32
CA LEU A 101 -7.73 -9.01 -14.62
C LEU A 101 -7.81 -8.82 -13.10
N LEU A 102 -7.16 -7.77 -12.57
CA LEU A 102 -7.23 -7.45 -11.13
C LEU A 102 -8.65 -7.09 -10.70
N ALA A 103 -9.36 -6.28 -11.49
CA ALA A 103 -10.75 -5.94 -11.22
C ALA A 103 -11.66 -7.18 -11.20
N ALA A 104 -11.49 -8.07 -12.18
CA ALA A 104 -12.26 -9.32 -12.26
C ALA A 104 -11.94 -10.29 -11.11
N ALA A 105 -10.65 -10.39 -10.72
CA ALA A 105 -10.22 -11.24 -9.61
C ALA A 105 -10.77 -10.81 -8.23
N HIS A 106 -11.25 -9.59 -8.12
CA HIS A 106 -11.84 -9.01 -6.92
C HIS A 106 -13.32 -8.63 -7.08
N ASP A 107 -14.00 -9.18 -8.08
CA ASP A 107 -15.43 -8.98 -8.33
C ASP A 107 -15.85 -7.49 -8.36
N VAL A 108 -15.02 -6.62 -8.95
CA VAL A 108 -15.29 -5.19 -9.05
C VAL A 108 -16.52 -4.98 -9.94
N PRO A 109 -17.60 -4.34 -9.44
CA PRO A 109 -18.75 -4.00 -10.28
C PRO A 109 -18.34 -3.04 -11.40
N ASP A 110 -18.91 -3.22 -12.59
CA ASP A 110 -18.62 -2.37 -13.76
C ASP A 110 -17.11 -2.23 -14.05
N ALA A 111 -16.36 -3.34 -13.95
CA ALA A 111 -14.90 -3.40 -14.01
C ALA A 111 -14.32 -2.59 -15.19
N ASP A 112 -14.91 -2.68 -16.39
CA ASP A 112 -14.44 -1.94 -17.57
C ASP A 112 -14.51 -0.43 -17.36
N ALA A 113 -15.61 0.08 -16.80
CA ALA A 113 -15.78 1.51 -16.55
C ALA A 113 -14.80 1.99 -15.45
N VAL A 114 -14.62 1.19 -14.39
CA VAL A 114 -13.66 1.49 -13.31
C VAL A 114 -12.23 1.52 -13.85
N VAL A 115 -11.83 0.56 -14.65
CA VAL A 115 -10.49 0.49 -15.26
C VAL A 115 -10.24 1.67 -16.19
N GLN A 116 -11.21 2.04 -17.04
CA GLN A 116 -11.07 3.19 -17.93
C GLN A 116 -10.95 4.51 -17.15
N ALA A 117 -11.80 4.72 -16.15
CA ALA A 117 -11.74 5.89 -15.29
C ALA A 117 -10.39 6.00 -14.57
N LEU A 118 -9.92 4.89 -14.01
CA LEU A 118 -8.64 4.85 -13.30
C LEU A 118 -7.45 5.07 -14.24
N MET A 119 -7.46 4.50 -15.45
CA MET A 119 -6.42 4.78 -16.45
C MET A 119 -6.36 6.26 -16.85
N ALA A 120 -7.52 6.91 -16.96
CA ALA A 120 -7.58 8.34 -17.23
C ALA A 120 -7.03 9.15 -16.04
N GLU A 121 -7.40 8.78 -14.82
CA GLU A 121 -6.94 9.41 -13.58
C GLU A 121 -5.41 9.34 -13.43
N VAL A 122 -4.82 8.17 -13.65
CA VAL A 122 -3.35 7.99 -13.55
C VAL A 122 -2.58 8.43 -14.81
N GLY A 123 -3.28 8.92 -15.86
CA GLY A 123 -2.66 9.40 -17.10
C GLY A 123 -2.05 8.29 -17.96
N LEU A 124 -2.68 7.10 -18.01
CA LEU A 124 -2.23 5.94 -18.80
C LEU A 124 -3.15 5.58 -19.96
N THR A 125 -4.12 6.43 -20.32
CA THR A 125 -5.08 6.18 -21.40
C THR A 125 -4.41 5.87 -22.74
N GLU A 126 -3.37 6.63 -23.10
CA GLU A 126 -2.61 6.44 -24.35
C GLU A 126 -1.77 5.14 -24.34
N GLN A 127 -1.41 4.66 -23.13
CA GLN A 127 -0.61 3.45 -22.92
C GLN A 127 -1.45 2.19 -22.74
N ARG A 128 -2.78 2.29 -22.84
CA ARG A 128 -3.71 1.19 -22.52
C ARG A 128 -3.39 -0.15 -23.17
N LYS A 129 -2.85 -0.13 -24.41
CA LYS A 129 -2.48 -1.34 -25.18
C LYS A 129 -0.99 -1.65 -25.13
N GLN A 130 -0.20 -0.91 -24.35
CA GLN A 130 1.23 -1.18 -24.18
C GLN A 130 1.45 -2.27 -23.13
N LEU A 131 2.50 -3.06 -23.32
CA LEU A 131 2.96 -4.02 -22.32
C LEU A 131 3.71 -3.29 -21.19
N PRO A 132 3.61 -3.74 -19.93
CA PRO A 132 4.29 -3.10 -18.80
C PRO A 132 5.80 -2.93 -18.97
N GLY A 133 6.45 -3.88 -19.69
CA GLY A 133 7.88 -3.82 -19.99
C GLY A 133 8.30 -2.65 -20.90
N THR A 134 7.36 -2.04 -21.65
CA THR A 134 7.63 -0.92 -22.57
C THR A 134 7.33 0.45 -21.95
N LEU A 135 6.75 0.49 -20.75
CA LEU A 135 6.43 1.71 -20.03
C LEU A 135 7.70 2.38 -19.45
N SER A 136 7.70 3.72 -19.41
CA SER A 136 8.69 4.46 -18.63
C SER A 136 8.59 4.12 -17.13
N SER A 137 9.63 4.44 -16.36
CA SER A 137 9.62 4.18 -14.90
C SER A 137 8.47 4.87 -14.18
N GLY A 138 8.14 6.12 -14.57
CA GLY A 138 7.01 6.86 -14.01
C GLY A 138 5.66 6.25 -14.42
N GLN A 139 5.50 5.86 -15.68
CA GLN A 139 4.30 5.16 -16.15
C GLN A 139 4.11 3.80 -15.45
N ARG A 140 5.20 3.06 -15.25
CA ARG A 140 5.17 1.81 -14.48
C ARG A 140 4.77 2.03 -13.03
N ARG A 141 5.26 3.12 -12.39
CA ARG A 141 4.84 3.48 -11.02
C ARG A 141 3.35 3.83 -10.98
N ARG A 142 2.85 4.58 -11.95
CA ARG A 142 1.41 4.90 -12.07
C ARG A 142 0.57 3.65 -12.27
N LEU A 143 1.02 2.67 -13.05
CA LEU A 143 0.35 1.37 -13.19
C LEU A 143 0.35 0.58 -11.87
N ALA A 144 1.46 0.58 -11.13
CA ALA A 144 1.54 -0.07 -9.81
C ALA A 144 0.53 0.53 -8.83
N LEU A 145 0.44 1.85 -8.76
CA LEU A 145 -0.56 2.53 -7.94
C LEU A 145 -1.98 2.21 -8.39
N ALA A 146 -2.26 2.25 -9.69
CA ALA A 146 -3.56 1.85 -10.24
C ALA A 146 -3.92 0.41 -9.86
N SER A 147 -2.98 -0.52 -9.84
CA SER A 147 -3.20 -1.91 -9.42
C SER A 147 -3.65 -2.01 -7.95
N GLY A 148 -3.16 -1.13 -7.08
CA GLY A 148 -3.64 -1.02 -5.70
C GLY A 148 -5.02 -0.38 -5.61
N PHE A 149 -5.34 0.60 -6.47
CA PHE A 149 -6.59 1.34 -6.43
C PHE A 149 -7.77 0.67 -7.15
N VAL A 150 -7.52 -0.26 -8.08
CA VAL A 150 -8.58 -0.88 -8.89
C VAL A 150 -9.48 -1.82 -8.11
N ARG A 151 -9.02 -2.35 -7.00
CA ARG A 151 -9.73 -3.37 -6.21
C ARG A 151 -10.35 -2.80 -4.93
N PRO A 152 -11.46 -3.38 -4.42
CA PRO A 152 -11.97 -3.09 -3.08
C PRO A 152 -10.92 -3.38 -2.01
N ARG A 153 -10.93 -2.60 -0.94
CA ARG A 153 -10.01 -2.74 0.19
C ARG A 153 -10.50 -1.96 1.39
N SER A 154 -10.11 -2.39 2.58
CA SER A 154 -10.28 -1.62 3.82
C SER A 154 -8.97 -0.92 4.21
N LEU A 155 -7.81 -1.52 3.84
CA LEU A 155 -6.48 -1.01 4.10
C LEU A 155 -5.65 -0.94 2.83
N LEU A 156 -5.10 0.22 2.53
CA LEU A 156 -4.11 0.44 1.49
C LEU A 156 -2.71 0.54 2.12
N VAL A 157 -1.77 -0.30 1.68
CA VAL A 157 -0.38 -0.33 2.16
C VAL A 157 0.54 0.08 1.03
N LEU A 158 1.33 1.14 1.23
CA LEU A 158 2.17 1.72 0.18
C LEU A 158 3.63 1.86 0.64
N ASP A 159 4.57 1.34 -0.15
CA ASP A 159 6.00 1.56 0.09
C ASP A 159 6.55 2.59 -0.91
N GLU A 160 6.97 3.75 -0.38
CA GLU A 160 7.51 4.90 -1.09
C GLU A 160 6.70 5.27 -2.37
N PRO A 161 5.37 5.47 -2.27
CA PRO A 161 4.47 5.56 -3.42
C PRO A 161 4.78 6.73 -4.35
N GLU A 162 5.43 7.77 -3.85
CA GLU A 162 5.84 8.96 -4.59
C GLU A 162 7.06 8.75 -5.49
N GLN A 163 7.83 7.69 -5.30
CA GLN A 163 9.02 7.44 -6.10
C GLN A 163 8.70 7.37 -7.59
N ARG A 164 9.56 8.00 -8.40
CA ARG A 164 9.45 8.07 -9.87
C ARG A 164 8.23 8.83 -10.38
N LEU A 165 7.45 9.45 -9.51
CA LEU A 165 6.42 10.41 -9.89
C LEU A 165 7.03 11.81 -10.07
N ASP A 166 6.50 12.56 -11.02
CA ASP A 166 6.73 14.00 -11.13
C ASP A 166 5.89 14.77 -10.11
N GLY A 167 6.09 16.09 -10.01
CA GLY A 167 5.35 16.92 -9.04
C GLY A 167 3.83 16.79 -9.19
N GLN A 168 3.32 16.77 -10.42
CA GLN A 168 1.88 16.57 -10.66
C GLN A 168 1.41 15.17 -10.23
N GLY A 169 2.26 14.16 -10.40
CA GLY A 169 1.96 12.81 -9.94
C GLY A 169 1.93 12.71 -8.41
N VAL A 170 2.78 13.46 -7.70
CA VAL A 170 2.74 13.53 -6.23
C VAL A 170 1.50 14.27 -5.76
N ASP A 171 1.13 15.40 -6.38
CA ASP A 171 -0.09 16.14 -6.05
C ASP A 171 -1.35 15.29 -6.27
N TRP A 172 -1.40 14.55 -7.38
CA TRP A 172 -2.46 13.59 -7.65
C TRP A 172 -2.52 12.49 -6.55
N LEU A 173 -1.37 11.92 -6.18
CA LEU A 173 -1.31 10.89 -5.15
C LEU A 173 -1.83 11.41 -3.80
N ILE A 174 -1.44 12.61 -3.40
CA ILE A 174 -1.93 13.26 -2.18
C ILE A 174 -3.45 13.36 -2.22
N GLY A 175 -4.02 13.93 -3.30
CA GLY A 175 -5.47 14.05 -3.47
C GLY A 175 -6.16 12.70 -3.36
N ARG A 176 -5.64 11.67 -4.05
CA ARG A 176 -6.21 10.32 -4.06
C ARG A 176 -6.19 9.65 -2.68
N LEU A 177 -5.12 9.86 -1.89
CA LEU A 177 -5.04 9.31 -0.52
C LEU A 177 -5.97 10.06 0.45
N LEU A 178 -6.18 11.36 0.26
CA LEU A 178 -7.17 12.11 1.03
C LEU A 178 -8.60 11.65 0.72
N ASP A 179 -8.91 11.39 -0.55
CA ASP A 179 -10.21 10.82 -0.97
C ASP A 179 -10.42 9.42 -0.38
N GLU A 180 -9.37 8.59 -0.35
CA GLU A 180 -9.42 7.26 0.26
C GLU A 180 -9.82 7.36 1.74
N LYS A 181 -9.19 8.26 2.50
CA LYS A 181 -9.53 8.54 3.91
C LYS A 181 -10.97 9.06 4.06
N ALA A 182 -11.37 10.00 3.21
CA ALA A 182 -12.71 10.60 3.25
C ALA A 182 -13.83 9.58 2.99
N CYS A 183 -13.53 8.53 2.18
CA CYS A 183 -14.41 7.40 1.95
C CYS A 183 -14.37 6.34 3.07
N GLY A 184 -13.59 6.55 4.13
CA GLY A 184 -13.47 5.63 5.25
C GLY A 184 -12.40 4.56 5.09
N GLY A 185 -11.66 4.54 3.97
CA GLY A 185 -10.49 3.68 3.77
C GLY A 185 -9.34 4.08 4.69
N ALA A 186 -8.52 3.10 5.12
CA ALA A 186 -7.32 3.35 5.90
C ALA A 186 -6.08 3.24 5.04
N VAL A 187 -5.04 4.02 5.38
CA VAL A 187 -3.77 4.05 4.64
C VAL A 187 -2.60 3.83 5.60
N LEU A 188 -1.73 2.89 5.27
CA LEU A 188 -0.42 2.73 5.91
C LEU A 188 0.65 2.93 4.84
N PHE A 189 1.52 3.92 4.99
CA PHE A 189 2.50 4.19 3.94
C PHE A 189 3.87 4.54 4.49
N ALA A 190 4.93 4.05 3.86
CA ALA A 190 6.28 4.50 4.08
C ALA A 190 6.62 5.59 3.06
N SER A 191 7.22 6.68 3.51
CA SER A 191 7.64 7.78 2.64
C SER A 191 8.79 8.57 3.25
N HIS A 192 9.59 9.17 2.37
CA HIS A 192 10.58 10.18 2.71
C HIS A 192 10.19 11.58 2.23
N HIS A 193 9.05 11.73 1.55
CA HIS A 193 8.60 12.99 0.98
C HIS A 193 7.82 13.81 2.02
N PRO A 194 8.39 14.93 2.55
CA PRO A 194 7.76 15.69 3.62
C PRO A 194 6.35 16.17 3.26
N GLY A 195 6.17 16.70 2.04
CA GLY A 195 4.88 17.21 1.59
C GLY A 195 3.78 16.15 1.54
N LEU A 196 4.10 14.89 1.17
CA LEU A 196 3.15 13.78 1.22
C LEU A 196 2.81 13.41 2.67
N ILE A 197 3.82 13.29 3.52
CA ILE A 197 3.64 12.95 4.94
C ILE A 197 2.79 14.02 5.63
N ASP A 198 3.13 15.29 5.48
CA ASP A 198 2.45 16.40 6.17
C ASP A 198 1.00 16.60 5.67
N ALA A 199 0.73 16.30 4.40
CA ALA A 199 -0.62 16.44 3.84
C ALA A 199 -1.55 15.29 4.20
N VAL A 200 -1.03 14.06 4.32
CA VAL A 200 -1.86 12.85 4.37
C VAL A 200 -1.88 12.19 5.75
N ALA A 201 -0.74 12.17 6.48
CA ALA A 201 -0.61 11.40 7.70
C ALA A 201 -1.33 12.03 8.90
N ASP A 202 -2.14 11.24 9.60
CA ASP A 202 -2.74 11.61 10.89
C ASP A 202 -1.83 11.19 12.07
N ALA A 203 -0.99 10.17 11.86
CA ALA A 203 -0.02 9.69 12.84
C ALA A 203 1.25 9.19 12.15
N ARG A 204 2.32 9.07 12.93
CA ARG A 204 3.62 8.57 12.45
C ARG A 204 4.06 7.39 13.30
N CYS A 205 4.72 6.41 12.65
CA CYS A 205 5.35 5.25 13.28
C CYS A 205 6.82 5.19 12.84
N GLU A 206 7.73 4.96 13.77
CA GLU A 206 9.16 4.79 13.53
C GLU A 206 9.57 3.36 13.91
N PRO A 207 9.85 2.47 12.93
CA PRO A 207 10.18 1.07 13.23
C PRO A 207 11.45 0.85 14.04
N GLY A 208 12.38 1.79 14.00
CA GLY A 208 13.67 1.74 14.71
C GLY A 208 13.71 2.52 16.04
N ALA A 209 12.60 3.13 16.47
CA ALA A 209 12.54 3.75 17.78
C ALA A 209 12.32 2.67 18.85
N ASP A 210 13.23 2.60 19.83
CA ASP A 210 13.03 1.77 21.01
C ASP A 210 11.68 2.13 21.65
N ALA A 211 10.88 1.12 21.95
CA ALA A 211 9.67 1.30 22.75
C ALA A 211 10.12 1.75 24.16
N GLY A 212 10.05 3.08 24.42
CA GLY A 212 10.35 3.68 25.71
C GLY A 212 9.35 3.28 26.78
#